data_ec221d76c1255e0e4f93c1bb9d6b3770
#
_entry.id   ec221d76c1255e0e4f93c1bb9d6b3770
#
_cell.length_a   1.000
_cell.length_b   1.000
_cell.length_c   1.000
_cell.angle_alpha   90.00
_cell.angle_beta   90.00
_cell.angle_gamma   90.00
#
_symmetry.space_group_name_H-M   'P 1'
#
loop_
_entity.id
_entity.type
_entity.pdbx_description
1 polymer ?
#
loop_
_entity_poly.entity_id
_entity_poly.type
_entity_poly.pdbx_seq_one_letter_code
_entity_poly.pdbx_strand_id
1 'polypeptide(L)'
;MPIDSYGYRLTTSSEAAAAYNRGIGHLLRLRTGAVEALAASVALDPTFALGHASLALLGHEMCAPVDLRARLGDARLHAGRASERERSHVQAIASHVCGDSAPLVRHLAAYPRDALLLTTAVPTIAFAGVTEVPAEAWVLVERAIPAYGEDWWFTGLLAFVRQEQRRFDEAMSLSCRSLAQEPDAGHSAHARAHAHYETGDHEAGLAWMDGWVTGAGSGSESLSHFSWHAAMHELSLGDLDAVRRRYDAQLRPEHGLGCRALVDSGSLLFRWALTPGADDVPGIEAVATVAGRDVLEHPATPFLAMHAAVTLLALDDGPALAGLAAWAGRHAQATQREVVAPLVRALALMQAERCSKAADALAALTGAPPPRRLRRPARDHRGDPDRGPAAGRPARRGPCRARRQAGPSALATRRGVAEVVLSSGDGADRPLTAAIRPG
;
A
#
# COMPACT_ATOMS: atom_id res chain seq x y z
N MET A 1 21.70 -25.38 22.11
CA MET A 1 20.53 -24.54 21.86
C MET A 1 20.47 -24.34 20.34
N PRO A 2 19.30 -24.51 19.74
CA PRO A 2 19.12 -24.25 18.31
C PRO A 2 19.35 -22.76 17.99
N ILE A 3 19.51 -22.48 16.70
CA ILE A 3 19.70 -21.11 16.18
C ILE A 3 18.63 -20.80 15.15
N ASP A 4 18.32 -19.51 14.96
CA ASP A 4 17.52 -19.06 13.85
C ASP A 4 18.33 -19.00 12.55
N SER A 5 17.65 -18.70 11.43
CA SER A 5 18.28 -18.62 10.10
C SER A 5 19.32 -17.51 10.00
N TYR A 6 19.37 -16.59 10.96
CA TYR A 6 20.30 -15.46 11.01
C TYR A 6 21.36 -15.58 12.10
N GLY A 7 21.45 -16.77 12.73
CA GLY A 7 22.53 -17.15 13.66
C GLY A 7 22.28 -16.77 15.12
N TYR A 8 21.11 -16.28 15.47
CA TYR A 8 20.76 -16.03 16.87
C TYR A 8 20.26 -17.29 17.57
N ARG A 9 20.69 -17.50 18.81
CA ARG A 9 20.23 -18.63 19.63
C ARG A 9 18.75 -18.51 19.96
N LEU A 10 18.06 -19.64 19.95
CA LEU A 10 16.65 -19.75 20.32
C LEU A 10 16.47 -20.56 21.60
N THR A 11 15.69 -20.03 22.53
CA THR A 11 15.35 -20.68 23.80
C THR A 11 14.11 -21.56 23.61
N THR A 12 14.28 -22.68 22.89
CA THR A 12 13.21 -23.62 22.57
C THR A 12 13.82 -25.00 22.18
N SER A 13 12.95 -25.99 21.88
CA SER A 13 13.38 -27.29 21.33
C SER A 13 13.88 -27.17 19.88
N SER A 14 14.64 -28.17 19.42
CA SER A 14 15.15 -28.20 18.02
C SER A 14 14.00 -28.28 17.01
N GLU A 15 12.95 -29.02 17.32
CA GLU A 15 11.77 -29.20 16.48
C GLU A 15 10.97 -27.90 16.37
N ALA A 16 10.73 -27.21 17.49
CA ALA A 16 10.06 -25.92 17.53
C ALA A 16 10.87 -24.85 16.79
N ALA A 17 12.19 -24.83 16.96
CA ALA A 17 13.08 -23.93 16.22
C ALA A 17 13.04 -24.18 14.70
N ALA A 18 13.01 -25.44 14.27
CA ALA A 18 12.89 -25.77 12.85
C ALA A 18 11.54 -25.29 12.26
N ALA A 19 10.45 -25.46 12.99
CA ALA A 19 9.15 -24.95 12.60
C ALA A 19 9.13 -23.40 12.55
N TYR A 20 9.72 -22.75 13.53
CA TYR A 20 9.89 -21.29 13.57
C TYR A 20 10.66 -20.77 12.36
N ASN A 21 11.82 -21.36 12.07
CA ASN A 21 12.66 -20.98 10.93
C ASN A 21 11.92 -21.16 9.59
N ARG A 22 11.09 -22.20 9.43
CA ARG A 22 10.22 -22.32 8.25
C ARG A 22 9.21 -21.20 8.17
N GLY A 23 8.56 -20.83 9.28
CA GLY A 23 7.60 -19.74 9.34
C GLY A 23 8.22 -18.41 8.96
N ILE A 24 9.38 -18.07 9.53
CA ILE A 24 10.15 -16.88 9.16
C ILE A 24 10.57 -16.93 7.68
N GLY A 25 11.03 -18.10 7.19
CA GLY A 25 11.40 -18.27 5.78
C GLY A 25 10.22 -18.03 4.82
N HIS A 26 9.01 -18.47 5.16
CA HIS A 26 7.80 -18.17 4.39
C HIS A 26 7.47 -16.67 4.41
N LEU A 27 7.53 -16.05 5.58
CA LEU A 27 7.26 -14.62 5.73
C LEU A 27 8.21 -13.75 4.89
N LEU A 28 9.52 -14.05 4.96
CA LEU A 28 10.54 -13.29 4.23
C LEU A 28 10.45 -13.47 2.70
N ARG A 29 9.78 -14.53 2.22
CA ARG A 29 9.45 -14.73 0.81
C ARG A 29 8.08 -14.15 0.42
N LEU A 30 7.29 -13.70 1.40
CA LEU A 30 5.86 -13.39 1.23
C LEU A 30 5.06 -14.61 0.71
N ARG A 31 5.40 -15.81 1.17
CA ARG A 31 4.70 -17.06 0.84
C ARG A 31 3.64 -17.42 1.87
N THR A 32 2.61 -18.11 1.39
CA THR A 32 1.61 -18.77 2.25
C THR A 32 2.28 -19.78 3.18
N GLY A 33 1.67 -20.03 4.35
CA GLY A 33 2.13 -21.03 5.31
C GLY A 33 2.98 -20.48 6.47
N ALA A 34 3.22 -19.17 6.55
CA ALA A 34 3.96 -18.58 7.67
C ALA A 34 3.23 -18.76 9.01
N VAL A 35 1.91 -18.51 9.03
CA VAL A 35 1.08 -18.63 10.24
C VAL A 35 1.05 -20.06 10.73
N GLU A 36 0.83 -21.04 9.84
CA GLU A 36 0.76 -22.44 10.14
C GLU A 36 2.09 -22.97 10.70
N ALA A 37 3.21 -22.57 10.11
CA ALA A 37 4.53 -22.96 10.58
C ALA A 37 4.88 -22.37 11.95
N LEU A 38 4.53 -21.09 12.18
CA LEU A 38 4.71 -20.47 13.50
C LEU A 38 3.76 -21.06 14.55
N ALA A 39 2.51 -21.39 14.19
CA ALA A 39 1.59 -22.10 15.08
C ALA A 39 2.11 -23.48 15.44
N ALA A 40 2.70 -24.23 14.48
CA ALA A 40 3.34 -25.50 14.74
C ALA A 40 4.53 -25.34 15.70
N SER A 41 5.32 -24.27 15.60
CA SER A 41 6.44 -24.05 16.53
C SER A 41 5.97 -23.89 17.98
N VAL A 42 4.87 -23.16 18.19
CA VAL A 42 4.24 -22.99 19.51
C VAL A 42 3.57 -24.27 20.00
N ALA A 43 2.98 -25.06 19.10
CA ALA A 43 2.41 -26.36 19.48
C ALA A 43 3.48 -27.36 19.93
N LEU A 44 4.68 -27.32 19.34
CA LEU A 44 5.82 -28.15 19.70
C LEU A 44 6.50 -27.69 21.00
N ASP A 45 6.50 -26.40 21.29
CA ASP A 45 6.97 -25.83 22.54
C ASP A 45 6.06 -24.65 22.97
N PRO A 46 5.04 -24.92 23.81
CA PRO A 46 4.13 -23.88 24.29
C PRO A 46 4.80 -22.80 25.14
N THR A 47 6.05 -22.97 25.53
CA THR A 47 6.81 -21.96 26.29
C THR A 47 7.72 -21.11 25.42
N PHE A 48 7.68 -21.28 24.10
CA PHE A 48 8.53 -20.53 23.16
C PHE A 48 8.04 -19.11 22.95
N ALA A 49 8.62 -18.17 23.70
CA ALA A 49 8.20 -16.75 23.73
C ALA A 49 8.23 -16.09 22.35
N LEU A 50 9.26 -16.35 21.50
CA LEU A 50 9.36 -15.76 20.17
C LEU A 50 8.28 -16.28 19.22
N GLY A 51 7.94 -17.57 19.31
CA GLY A 51 6.86 -18.14 18.50
C GLY A 51 5.53 -17.44 18.74
N HIS A 52 5.18 -17.23 20.01
CA HIS A 52 3.99 -16.49 20.40
C HIS A 52 4.03 -15.03 19.94
N ALA A 53 5.17 -14.34 20.12
CA ALA A 53 5.32 -12.94 19.73
C ALA A 53 5.19 -12.79 18.19
N SER A 54 5.80 -13.69 17.43
CA SER A 54 5.72 -13.67 15.95
C SER A 54 4.29 -13.90 15.46
N LEU A 55 3.54 -14.83 16.04
CA LEU A 55 2.11 -15.01 15.72
C LEU A 55 1.29 -13.75 16.04
N ALA A 56 1.55 -13.10 17.18
CA ALA A 56 0.89 -11.86 17.52
C ALA A 56 1.19 -10.75 16.48
N LEU A 57 2.45 -10.66 16.04
CA LEU A 57 2.85 -9.70 15.02
C LEU A 57 2.13 -9.95 13.67
N LEU A 58 2.02 -11.21 13.23
CA LEU A 58 1.29 -11.53 12.00
C LEU A 58 -0.21 -11.21 12.12
N GLY A 59 -0.80 -11.42 13.30
CA GLY A 59 -2.18 -11.00 13.57
C GLY A 59 -2.37 -9.50 13.45
N HIS A 60 -1.39 -8.73 13.89
CA HIS A 60 -1.41 -7.28 13.86
C HIS A 60 -1.15 -6.72 12.45
N GLU A 61 -0.09 -7.18 11.77
CA GLU A 61 0.37 -6.62 10.49
C GLU A 61 -0.36 -7.22 9.28
N MET A 62 -0.73 -8.50 9.34
CA MET A 62 -1.25 -9.25 8.19
C MET A 62 -2.71 -9.72 8.36
N CYS A 63 -3.38 -9.28 9.41
CA CYS A 63 -4.74 -9.73 9.75
C CYS A 63 -4.86 -11.26 9.86
N ALA A 64 -3.78 -11.94 10.26
CA ALA A 64 -3.81 -13.39 10.45
C ALA A 64 -4.86 -13.78 11.51
N PRO A 65 -5.60 -14.89 11.35
CA PRO A 65 -6.67 -15.31 12.26
C PRO A 65 -6.11 -15.91 13.56
N VAL A 66 -5.47 -15.06 14.38
CA VAL A 66 -4.89 -15.44 15.67
C VAL A 66 -5.47 -14.59 16.80
N ASP A 67 -5.60 -15.17 17.99
CA ASP A 67 -5.91 -14.39 19.20
C ASP A 67 -4.69 -13.57 19.62
N LEU A 68 -4.66 -12.33 19.15
CA LEU A 68 -3.58 -11.38 19.41
C LEU A 68 -3.31 -11.19 20.90
N ARG A 69 -4.37 -11.07 21.72
CA ARG A 69 -4.26 -10.84 23.17
C ARG A 69 -3.67 -12.05 23.88
N ALA A 70 -4.14 -13.26 23.55
CA ALA A 70 -3.61 -14.49 24.12
C ALA A 70 -2.14 -14.67 23.74
N ARG A 71 -1.79 -14.49 22.44
CA ARG A 71 -0.41 -14.63 21.97
C ARG A 71 0.56 -13.65 22.63
N LEU A 72 0.18 -12.38 22.80
CA LEU A 72 0.99 -11.40 23.52
C LEU A 72 1.11 -11.73 25.01
N GLY A 73 0.04 -12.24 25.62
CA GLY A 73 0.05 -12.70 27.01
C GLY A 73 1.05 -13.83 27.24
N ASP A 74 1.00 -14.87 26.40
CA ASP A 74 1.91 -16.02 26.44
C ASP A 74 3.36 -15.59 26.17
N ALA A 75 3.59 -14.75 25.16
CA ALA A 75 4.93 -14.23 24.85
C ALA A 75 5.56 -13.54 26.07
N ARG A 76 4.81 -12.67 26.75
CA ARG A 76 5.26 -11.96 27.96
C ARG A 76 5.49 -12.91 29.12
N LEU A 77 4.59 -13.89 29.34
CA LEU A 77 4.70 -14.89 30.40
C LEU A 77 5.99 -15.69 30.26
N HIS A 78 6.31 -16.15 29.07
CA HIS A 78 7.46 -17.01 28.82
C HIS A 78 8.77 -16.23 28.58
N ALA A 79 8.72 -14.92 28.35
CA ALA A 79 9.91 -14.07 28.16
C ALA A 79 10.87 -14.12 29.36
N GLY A 80 10.38 -14.40 30.58
CA GLY A 80 11.23 -14.52 31.77
C GLY A 80 12.29 -15.63 31.68
N ARG A 81 12.08 -16.66 30.85
CA ARG A 81 13.02 -17.78 30.61
C ARG A 81 13.90 -17.57 29.37
N ALA A 82 13.57 -16.58 28.56
CA ALA A 82 14.22 -16.31 27.30
C ALA A 82 15.56 -15.56 27.48
N SER A 83 16.42 -15.58 26.47
CA SER A 83 17.65 -14.80 26.44
C SER A 83 17.36 -13.29 26.47
N GLU A 84 18.37 -12.47 26.72
CA GLU A 84 18.25 -11.01 26.71
C GLU A 84 17.75 -10.50 25.34
N ARG A 85 18.31 -11.02 24.24
CA ARG A 85 17.86 -10.68 22.89
C ARG A 85 16.38 -11.02 22.68
N GLU A 86 15.97 -12.24 23.08
CA GLU A 86 14.58 -12.67 22.91
C GLU A 86 13.61 -11.84 23.76
N ARG A 87 13.99 -11.47 24.98
CA ARG A 87 13.19 -10.53 25.80
C ARG A 87 13.03 -9.18 25.12
N SER A 88 14.14 -8.66 24.56
CA SER A 88 14.13 -7.39 23.82
C SER A 88 13.23 -7.49 22.56
N HIS A 89 13.27 -8.62 21.82
CA HIS A 89 12.41 -8.89 20.67
C HIS A 89 10.92 -8.93 21.06
N VAL A 90 10.56 -9.70 22.10
CA VAL A 90 9.19 -9.77 22.62
C VAL A 90 8.69 -8.39 23.05
N GLN A 91 9.53 -7.61 23.74
CA GLN A 91 9.18 -6.24 24.14
C GLN A 91 8.98 -5.33 22.93
N ALA A 92 9.80 -5.44 21.92
CA ALA A 92 9.67 -4.66 20.69
C ALA A 92 8.33 -4.92 20.00
N ILE A 93 7.96 -6.19 19.81
CA ILE A 93 6.66 -6.56 19.23
C ILE A 93 5.50 -6.08 20.13
N ALA A 94 5.57 -6.34 21.42
CA ALA A 94 4.49 -5.99 22.33
C ALA A 94 4.22 -4.47 22.40
N SER A 95 5.26 -3.67 22.28
CA SER A 95 5.13 -2.20 22.20
C SER A 95 4.63 -1.74 20.85
N HIS A 96 5.16 -2.32 19.76
CA HIS A 96 4.75 -2.00 18.40
C HIS A 96 3.26 -2.27 18.17
N VAL A 97 2.76 -3.43 18.60
CA VAL A 97 1.32 -3.76 18.55
C VAL A 97 0.46 -2.77 19.36
N CYS A 98 1.03 -2.14 20.38
CA CYS A 98 0.36 -1.08 21.16
C CYS A 98 0.57 0.34 20.61
N GLY A 99 1.17 0.49 19.43
CA GLY A 99 1.38 1.78 18.76
C GLY A 99 2.70 2.48 19.09
N ASP A 100 3.64 1.82 19.80
CA ASP A 100 4.97 2.37 20.14
C ASP A 100 6.09 1.55 19.46
N SER A 101 6.62 2.06 18.36
CA SER A 101 7.72 1.43 17.61
C SER A 101 9.12 1.81 18.12
N ALA A 102 9.27 2.67 19.13
CA ALA A 102 10.59 3.06 19.63
C ALA A 102 11.41 1.88 20.21
N PRO A 103 10.82 0.89 20.93
CA PRO A 103 11.54 -0.31 21.33
C PRO A 103 12.00 -1.18 20.16
N LEU A 104 11.25 -1.24 19.07
CA LEU A 104 11.63 -1.97 17.84
C LEU A 104 12.88 -1.34 17.22
N VAL A 105 12.93 -0.03 17.07
CA VAL A 105 14.11 0.69 16.55
C VAL A 105 15.34 0.45 17.46
N ARG A 106 15.17 0.51 18.79
CA ARG A 106 16.26 0.21 19.73
C ARG A 106 16.75 -1.23 19.64
N HIS A 107 15.83 -2.19 19.49
CA HIS A 107 16.18 -3.60 19.32
C HIS A 107 17.05 -3.80 18.07
N LEU A 108 16.63 -3.25 16.92
CA LEU A 108 17.35 -3.39 15.66
C LEU A 108 18.73 -2.71 15.69
N ALA A 109 18.91 -1.65 16.46
CA ALA A 109 20.23 -1.03 16.66
C ALA A 109 21.21 -1.97 17.39
N ALA A 110 20.71 -2.84 18.28
CA ALA A 110 21.53 -3.84 19.00
C ALA A 110 21.62 -5.18 18.26
N TYR A 111 20.59 -5.57 17.52
CA TYR A 111 20.47 -6.87 16.86
C TYR A 111 20.08 -6.69 15.37
N PRO A 112 20.99 -6.18 14.53
CA PRO A 112 20.68 -5.76 13.16
C PRO A 112 20.26 -6.92 12.22
N ARG A 113 20.56 -8.18 12.59
CA ARG A 113 20.19 -9.38 11.83
C ARG A 113 18.83 -9.98 12.27
N ASP A 114 18.05 -9.28 13.08
CA ASP A 114 16.68 -9.71 13.38
C ASP A 114 15.76 -9.37 12.20
N ALA A 115 15.71 -10.29 11.24
CA ALA A 115 15.03 -10.09 9.98
C ALA A 115 13.51 -9.87 10.13
N LEU A 116 12.87 -10.53 11.11
CA LEU A 116 11.44 -10.33 11.38
C LEU A 116 11.15 -8.90 11.81
N LEU A 117 11.95 -8.36 12.71
CA LEU A 117 11.75 -6.98 13.16
C LEU A 117 12.22 -5.96 12.15
N LEU A 118 13.22 -6.28 11.32
CA LEU A 118 13.66 -5.38 10.27
C LEU A 118 12.62 -5.26 9.14
N THR A 119 11.94 -6.35 8.74
CA THR A 119 10.84 -6.28 7.78
C THR A 119 9.63 -5.54 8.34
N THR A 120 9.40 -5.61 9.65
CA THR A 120 8.35 -4.83 10.33
C THR A 120 8.70 -3.34 10.37
N ALA A 121 9.99 -3.01 10.60
CA ALA A 121 10.46 -1.61 10.65
C ALA A 121 10.43 -0.94 9.28
N VAL A 122 10.61 -1.70 8.21
CA VAL A 122 10.59 -1.21 6.81
C VAL A 122 9.63 -2.10 6.00
N PRO A 123 8.32 -1.90 6.15
CA PRO A 123 7.35 -2.68 5.42
C PRO A 123 7.43 -2.37 3.93
N THR A 124 7.65 -3.40 3.11
CA THR A 124 7.69 -3.25 1.66
C THR A 124 6.31 -3.33 1.03
N ILE A 125 5.38 -3.97 1.70
CA ILE A 125 3.98 -4.08 1.30
C ILE A 125 3.12 -3.76 2.53
N ALA A 126 2.33 -2.69 2.45
CA ALA A 126 1.45 -2.25 3.54
C ALA A 126 0.09 -2.96 3.45
N PHE A 127 -0.11 -4.01 4.22
CA PHE A 127 -1.37 -4.76 4.19
C PHE A 127 -2.39 -4.37 5.24
N ALA A 128 -1.98 -4.26 6.47
CA ALA A 128 -2.82 -3.80 7.55
C ALA A 128 -2.33 -2.48 8.13
N GLY A 129 -1.00 -2.28 8.13
CA GLY A 129 -0.32 -1.02 8.42
C GLY A 129 -0.89 -0.28 9.62
N VAL A 130 -1.01 -0.99 10.75
CA VAL A 130 -1.73 -0.44 11.91
C VAL A 130 -0.84 0.38 12.83
N THR A 131 0.48 0.22 12.72
CA THR A 131 1.43 1.01 13.51
C THR A 131 2.44 1.70 12.60
N GLU A 132 2.49 3.03 12.66
CA GLU A 132 3.49 3.80 11.93
C GLU A 132 4.86 3.60 12.54
N VAL A 133 5.86 3.29 11.70
CA VAL A 133 7.26 3.20 12.12
C VAL A 133 7.95 4.50 11.72
N PRO A 134 8.74 5.12 12.63
CA PRO A 134 9.45 6.35 12.31
C PRO A 134 10.39 6.19 11.11
N ALA A 135 10.48 7.23 10.27
CA ALA A 135 11.33 7.22 9.07
C ALA A 135 12.82 6.95 9.37
N GLU A 136 13.27 7.21 10.60
CA GLU A 136 14.61 6.88 11.10
C GLU A 136 14.90 5.37 11.04
N ALA A 137 13.87 4.52 11.05
CA ALA A 137 14.05 3.07 10.91
C ALA A 137 14.71 2.70 9.57
N TRP A 138 14.50 3.47 8.53
CA TRP A 138 15.10 3.23 7.21
C TRP A 138 16.62 3.38 7.22
N VAL A 139 17.16 4.20 8.12
CA VAL A 139 18.61 4.32 8.34
C VAL A 139 19.22 3.02 8.88
N LEU A 140 18.40 2.19 9.57
CA LEU A 140 18.83 0.90 10.08
C LEU A 140 19.16 -0.08 8.96
N VAL A 141 18.47 -0.01 7.81
CA VAL A 141 18.79 -0.84 6.65
C VAL A 141 20.21 -0.55 6.14
N GLU A 142 20.57 0.73 6.02
CA GLU A 142 21.94 1.11 5.62
C GLU A 142 22.99 0.59 6.60
N ARG A 143 22.73 0.67 7.89
CA ARG A 143 23.61 0.18 8.96
C ARG A 143 23.71 -1.34 9.00
N ALA A 144 22.70 -2.05 8.53
CA ALA A 144 22.66 -3.50 8.52
C ALA A 144 23.43 -4.13 7.32
N ILE A 145 23.76 -3.37 6.28
CA ILE A 145 24.47 -3.87 5.09
C ILE A 145 25.68 -4.76 5.44
N PRO A 146 26.62 -4.36 6.30
CA PRO A 146 27.76 -5.22 6.63
C PRO A 146 27.39 -6.51 7.35
N ALA A 147 26.26 -6.52 8.08
CA ALA A 147 25.84 -7.68 8.85
C ALA A 147 25.17 -8.77 7.99
N TYR A 148 24.50 -8.38 6.91
CA TYR A 148 23.79 -9.31 6.00
C TYR A 148 24.65 -9.72 4.79
N GLY A 149 25.51 -8.84 4.28
CA GLY A 149 26.30 -9.13 3.08
C GLY A 149 25.43 -9.38 1.85
N GLU A 150 25.61 -10.53 1.19
CA GLU A 150 24.91 -10.94 -0.03
C GLU A 150 23.62 -11.76 0.25
N ASP A 151 23.02 -11.63 1.44
CA ASP A 151 21.77 -12.31 1.77
C ASP A 151 20.66 -11.91 0.81
N TRP A 152 19.97 -12.91 0.22
CA TRP A 152 18.96 -12.67 -0.82
C TRP A 152 17.79 -11.81 -0.32
N TRP A 153 17.29 -12.07 0.91
CA TRP A 153 16.17 -11.33 1.46
C TRP A 153 16.56 -9.88 1.76
N PHE A 154 17.70 -9.68 2.41
CA PHE A 154 18.16 -8.33 2.73
C PHE A 154 18.49 -7.53 1.46
N THR A 155 19.07 -8.18 0.43
CA THR A 155 19.30 -7.56 -0.89
C THR A 155 17.98 -7.09 -1.52
N GLY A 156 16.90 -7.86 -1.37
CA GLY A 156 15.56 -7.47 -1.81
C GLY A 156 14.97 -6.31 -1.02
N LEU A 157 15.14 -6.29 0.31
CA LEU A 157 14.74 -5.18 1.16
C LEU A 157 15.50 -3.90 0.78
N LEU A 158 16.82 -4.01 0.55
CA LEU A 158 17.63 -2.89 0.09
C LEU A 158 17.20 -2.39 -1.29
N ALA A 159 16.83 -3.30 -2.20
CA ALA A 159 16.26 -2.93 -3.51
C ALA A 159 15.01 -2.06 -3.36
N PHE A 160 14.11 -2.44 -2.45
CA PHE A 160 12.92 -1.66 -2.15
C PHE A 160 13.27 -0.27 -1.60
N VAL A 161 14.19 -0.18 -0.64
CA VAL A 161 14.66 1.12 -0.11
C VAL A 161 15.27 2.00 -1.22
N ARG A 162 16.04 1.42 -2.16
CA ARG A 162 16.61 2.16 -3.30
C ARG A 162 15.52 2.66 -4.25
N GLN A 163 14.48 1.87 -4.49
CA GLN A 163 13.34 2.26 -5.29
C GLN A 163 12.63 3.48 -4.67
N GLU A 164 12.36 3.45 -3.36
CA GLU A 164 11.78 4.58 -2.64
C GLU A 164 12.66 5.84 -2.67
N GLN A 165 13.98 5.67 -2.74
CA GLN A 165 14.93 6.76 -2.94
C GLN A 165 15.03 7.23 -4.40
N ARG A 166 14.22 6.68 -5.32
CA ARG A 166 14.24 6.93 -6.77
C ARG A 166 15.56 6.53 -7.46
N ARG A 167 16.28 5.58 -6.88
CA ARG A 167 17.51 4.98 -7.43
C ARG A 167 17.14 3.71 -8.20
N PHE A 168 16.36 3.87 -9.27
CA PHE A 168 15.68 2.76 -9.97
C PHE A 168 16.65 1.77 -10.61
N ASP A 169 17.76 2.22 -11.19
CA ASP A 169 18.79 1.33 -11.77
C ASP A 169 19.41 0.43 -10.71
N GLU A 170 19.71 0.98 -9.54
CA GLU A 170 20.25 0.22 -8.43
C GLU A 170 19.20 -0.74 -7.85
N ALA A 171 17.96 -0.29 -7.69
CA ALA A 171 16.86 -1.14 -7.24
C ALA A 171 16.65 -2.32 -8.20
N MET A 172 16.69 -2.09 -9.50
CA MET A 172 16.62 -3.13 -10.52
C MET A 172 17.77 -4.12 -10.42
N SER A 173 19.00 -3.64 -10.30
CA SER A 173 20.18 -4.50 -10.16
C SER A 173 20.12 -5.37 -8.90
N LEU A 174 19.76 -4.79 -7.75
CA LEU A 174 19.63 -5.49 -6.48
C LEU A 174 18.50 -6.53 -6.52
N SER A 175 17.33 -6.16 -7.06
CA SER A 175 16.20 -7.10 -7.16
C SER A 175 16.52 -8.28 -8.06
N CYS A 176 17.19 -8.06 -9.21
CA CYS A 176 17.63 -9.14 -10.09
C CYS A 176 18.64 -10.07 -9.39
N ARG A 177 19.59 -9.53 -8.62
CA ARG A 177 20.57 -10.34 -7.85
C ARG A 177 19.88 -11.20 -6.79
N SER A 178 18.93 -10.63 -6.06
CA SER A 178 18.15 -11.35 -5.07
C SER A 178 17.33 -12.47 -5.70
N LEU A 179 16.57 -12.18 -6.77
CA LEU A 179 15.74 -13.15 -7.49
C LEU A 179 16.55 -14.25 -8.19
N ALA A 180 17.82 -13.99 -8.53
CA ALA A 180 18.72 -15.04 -9.04
C ALA A 180 19.11 -16.05 -7.95
N GLN A 181 19.14 -15.64 -6.69
CA GLN A 181 19.42 -16.53 -5.55
C GLN A 181 18.14 -17.21 -5.04
N GLU A 182 17.05 -16.46 -4.99
CA GLU A 182 15.75 -16.92 -4.49
C GLU A 182 14.63 -16.44 -5.43
N PRO A 183 14.22 -17.27 -6.40
CA PRO A 183 13.26 -16.86 -7.43
C PRO A 183 11.88 -16.46 -6.92
N ASP A 184 11.45 -16.95 -5.75
CA ASP A 184 10.18 -16.64 -5.11
C ASP A 184 10.28 -15.51 -4.05
N ALA A 185 11.38 -14.74 -4.06
CA ALA A 185 11.59 -13.60 -3.15
C ALA A 185 10.59 -12.47 -3.43
N GLY A 186 9.45 -12.46 -2.73
CA GLY A 186 8.36 -11.52 -2.96
C GLY A 186 8.76 -10.05 -2.76
N HIS A 187 9.56 -9.72 -1.74
CA HIS A 187 10.04 -8.35 -1.53
C HIS A 187 10.87 -7.84 -2.72
N SER A 188 11.69 -8.71 -3.32
CA SER A 188 12.50 -8.37 -4.49
C SER A 188 11.65 -8.23 -5.75
N ALA A 189 10.65 -9.11 -5.91
CA ALA A 189 9.68 -9.01 -6.99
C ALA A 189 8.91 -7.70 -6.93
N HIS A 190 8.52 -7.28 -5.74
CA HIS A 190 7.83 -6.01 -5.50
C HIS A 190 8.71 -4.80 -5.87
N ALA A 191 9.95 -4.76 -5.40
CA ALA A 191 10.89 -3.69 -5.76
C ALA A 191 11.13 -3.61 -7.28
N ARG A 192 11.22 -4.76 -7.96
CA ARG A 192 11.37 -4.85 -9.41
C ARG A 192 10.14 -4.35 -10.16
N ALA A 193 8.92 -4.72 -9.69
CA ALA A 193 7.67 -4.24 -10.25
C ALA A 193 7.58 -2.71 -10.22
N HIS A 194 7.90 -2.11 -9.08
CA HIS A 194 7.96 -0.66 -8.94
C HIS A 194 9.01 -0.04 -9.86
N ALA A 195 10.21 -0.61 -9.96
CA ALA A 195 11.27 -0.08 -10.81
C ALA A 195 10.83 -0.02 -12.29
N HIS A 196 10.22 -1.08 -12.82
CA HIS A 196 9.66 -1.08 -14.18
C HIS A 196 8.56 -0.01 -14.35
N TYR A 197 7.64 0.08 -13.37
CA TYR A 197 6.53 1.04 -13.45
C TYR A 197 7.03 2.49 -13.44
N GLU A 198 7.91 2.85 -12.52
CA GLU A 198 8.43 4.21 -12.34
C GLU A 198 9.36 4.67 -13.49
N THR A 199 10.01 3.72 -14.18
CA THR A 199 10.82 4.02 -15.37
C THR A 199 10.00 4.03 -16.65
N GLY A 200 8.72 3.65 -16.61
CA GLY A 200 7.84 3.61 -17.77
C GLY A 200 8.06 2.40 -18.69
N ASP A 201 8.81 1.40 -18.23
CA ASP A 201 9.09 0.18 -18.98
C ASP A 201 7.94 -0.83 -18.84
N HIS A 202 6.76 -0.43 -19.31
CA HIS A 202 5.51 -1.14 -19.06
C HIS A 202 5.42 -2.49 -19.78
N GLU A 203 5.91 -2.60 -21.01
CA GLU A 203 5.88 -3.87 -21.77
C GLU A 203 6.76 -4.94 -21.09
N ALA A 204 8.00 -4.61 -20.77
CA ALA A 204 8.91 -5.53 -20.08
C ALA A 204 8.44 -5.82 -18.64
N GLY A 205 7.91 -4.81 -17.95
CA GLY A 205 7.36 -4.95 -16.61
C GLY A 205 6.18 -5.92 -16.57
N LEU A 206 5.23 -5.78 -17.52
CA LEU A 206 4.09 -6.69 -17.64
C LEU A 206 4.52 -8.12 -17.96
N ALA A 207 5.36 -8.29 -19.00
CA ALA A 207 5.84 -9.62 -19.40
C ALA A 207 6.59 -10.34 -18.26
N TRP A 208 7.40 -9.60 -17.50
CA TRP A 208 8.12 -10.16 -16.36
C TRP A 208 7.16 -10.51 -15.22
N MET A 209 6.23 -9.59 -14.86
CA MET A 209 5.30 -9.81 -13.75
C MET A 209 4.36 -10.99 -14.01
N ASP A 210 3.83 -11.13 -15.24
CA ASP A 210 3.01 -12.27 -15.64
C ASP A 210 3.77 -13.60 -15.51
N GLY A 211 5.01 -13.62 -15.95
CA GLY A 211 5.87 -14.80 -15.78
C GLY A 211 6.14 -15.13 -14.31
N TRP A 212 6.31 -14.12 -13.46
CA TRP A 212 6.60 -14.32 -12.04
C TRP A 212 5.36 -14.80 -11.28
N VAL A 213 4.18 -14.16 -11.44
CA VAL A 213 2.95 -14.53 -10.72
C VAL A 213 2.42 -15.91 -11.11
N THR A 214 2.67 -16.36 -12.34
CA THR A 214 2.29 -17.71 -12.81
C THR A 214 3.35 -18.76 -12.51
N GLY A 215 4.58 -18.36 -12.25
CA GLY A 215 5.74 -19.21 -11.97
C GLY A 215 6.14 -19.21 -10.49
N ALA A 216 7.31 -18.66 -10.20
CA ALA A 216 7.92 -18.68 -8.86
C ALA A 216 7.06 -17.98 -7.80
N GLY A 217 6.36 -16.92 -8.15
CA GLY A 217 5.49 -16.15 -7.28
C GLY A 217 4.09 -16.72 -7.05
N SER A 218 3.72 -17.82 -7.71
CA SER A 218 2.35 -18.39 -7.65
C SER A 218 1.90 -18.81 -6.24
N GLY A 219 2.85 -19.07 -5.33
CA GLY A 219 2.59 -19.36 -3.91
C GLY A 219 2.64 -18.13 -3.01
N SER A 220 2.59 -16.92 -3.56
CA SER A 220 2.66 -15.70 -2.76
C SER A 220 1.38 -15.48 -1.95
N GLU A 221 1.53 -15.10 -0.68
CA GLU A 221 0.45 -14.61 0.19
C GLU A 221 -0.18 -13.32 -0.36
N SER A 222 0.59 -12.58 -1.16
CA SER A 222 0.21 -11.28 -1.72
C SER A 222 -0.04 -11.33 -3.22
N LEU A 223 -0.50 -12.47 -3.73
CA LEU A 223 -0.68 -12.69 -5.18
C LEU A 223 -1.60 -11.63 -5.82
N SER A 224 -2.68 -11.20 -5.14
CA SER A 224 -3.56 -10.13 -5.62
C SER A 224 -2.79 -8.81 -5.80
N HIS A 225 -1.91 -8.46 -4.86
CA HIS A 225 -1.11 -7.25 -4.96
C HIS A 225 -0.14 -7.27 -6.14
N PHE A 226 0.54 -8.40 -6.37
CA PHE A 226 1.39 -8.57 -7.55
C PHE A 226 0.59 -8.53 -8.86
N SER A 227 -0.62 -9.08 -8.86
CA SER A 227 -1.56 -8.97 -9.98
C SER A 227 -2.00 -7.53 -10.20
N TRP A 228 -2.13 -6.74 -9.14
CA TRP A 228 -2.40 -5.31 -9.24
C TRP A 228 -1.25 -4.56 -9.95
N HIS A 229 0.02 -4.87 -9.67
CA HIS A 229 1.14 -4.29 -10.41
C HIS A 229 1.07 -4.62 -11.90
N ALA A 230 0.73 -5.85 -12.27
CA ALA A 230 0.51 -6.21 -13.67
C ALA A 230 -0.65 -5.40 -14.29
N ALA A 231 -1.77 -5.23 -13.57
CA ALA A 231 -2.89 -4.38 -14.01
C ALA A 231 -2.49 -2.92 -14.22
N MET A 232 -1.56 -2.38 -13.43
CA MET A 232 -1.05 -1.03 -13.61
C MET A 232 -0.27 -0.89 -14.93
N HIS A 233 0.50 -1.89 -15.31
CA HIS A 233 1.15 -1.92 -16.62
C HIS A 233 0.13 -2.02 -17.75
N GLU A 234 -0.89 -2.90 -17.64
CA GLU A 234 -1.97 -3.02 -18.62
C GLU A 234 -2.72 -1.69 -18.81
N LEU A 235 -3.06 -0.99 -17.71
CA LEU A 235 -3.67 0.34 -17.78
C LEU A 235 -2.77 1.35 -18.52
N SER A 236 -1.46 1.33 -18.25
CA SER A 236 -0.50 2.23 -18.87
C SER A 236 -0.34 1.96 -20.35
N LEU A 237 -0.46 0.70 -20.78
CA LEU A 237 -0.45 0.27 -22.18
C LEU A 237 -1.80 0.49 -22.88
N GLY A 238 -2.86 0.80 -22.14
CA GLY A 238 -4.20 0.99 -22.68
C GLY A 238 -4.95 -0.31 -23.01
N ASP A 239 -4.48 -1.48 -22.54
CA ASP A 239 -5.15 -2.76 -22.72
C ASP A 239 -6.25 -2.98 -21.66
N LEU A 240 -7.38 -2.30 -21.86
CA LEU A 240 -8.51 -2.34 -20.94
C LEU A 240 -9.20 -3.72 -20.88
N ASP A 241 -9.09 -4.51 -21.94
CA ASP A 241 -9.61 -5.88 -21.96
C ASP A 241 -8.76 -6.79 -21.06
N ALA A 242 -7.43 -6.62 -21.04
CA ALA A 242 -6.55 -7.33 -20.12
C ALA A 242 -6.83 -6.93 -18.68
N VAL A 243 -6.97 -5.63 -18.40
CA VAL A 243 -7.37 -5.12 -17.06
C VAL A 243 -8.67 -5.80 -16.59
N ARG A 244 -9.68 -5.88 -17.46
CA ARG A 244 -10.95 -6.53 -17.14
C ARG A 244 -10.76 -8.00 -16.78
N ARG A 245 -10.05 -8.75 -17.62
CA ARG A 245 -9.79 -10.18 -17.37
C ARG A 245 -9.05 -10.39 -16.06
N ARG A 246 -8.03 -9.57 -15.77
CA ARG A 246 -7.25 -9.65 -14.54
C ARG A 246 -8.08 -9.27 -13.32
N TYR A 247 -8.87 -8.22 -13.41
CA TYR A 247 -9.79 -7.85 -12.33
C TYR A 247 -10.74 -8.99 -11.99
N ASP A 248 -11.40 -9.56 -13.01
CA ASP A 248 -12.38 -10.63 -12.80
C ASP A 248 -11.75 -11.91 -12.22
N ALA A 249 -10.50 -12.22 -12.58
CA ALA A 249 -9.83 -13.43 -12.13
C ALA A 249 -9.10 -13.28 -10.78
N GLN A 250 -8.55 -12.10 -10.46
CA GLN A 250 -7.55 -11.97 -9.39
C GLN A 250 -7.75 -10.77 -8.46
N LEU A 251 -8.50 -9.74 -8.87
CA LEU A 251 -8.55 -8.45 -8.19
C LEU A 251 -9.95 -8.04 -7.74
N ARG A 252 -10.92 -8.94 -7.78
CA ARG A 252 -12.23 -8.66 -7.18
C ARG A 252 -12.07 -8.48 -5.67
N PRO A 253 -12.83 -7.56 -5.05
CA PRO A 253 -12.71 -7.25 -3.62
C PRO A 253 -12.78 -8.47 -2.70
N GLU A 254 -13.57 -9.47 -3.06
CA GLU A 254 -13.72 -10.72 -2.32
C GLU A 254 -12.47 -11.62 -2.31
N HIS A 255 -11.52 -11.39 -3.21
CA HIS A 255 -10.23 -12.08 -3.21
C HIS A 255 -9.22 -11.46 -2.25
N GLY A 256 -9.49 -10.24 -1.79
CA GLY A 256 -8.66 -9.52 -0.83
C GLY A 256 -9.13 -9.71 0.61
N LEU A 257 -8.20 -9.84 1.55
CA LEU A 257 -8.51 -9.86 2.98
C LEU A 257 -8.36 -8.44 3.57
N GLY A 258 -9.39 -7.99 4.29
CA GLY A 258 -9.33 -6.71 5.02
C GLY A 258 -9.01 -5.52 4.12
N CYS A 259 -7.97 -4.78 4.47
CA CYS A 259 -7.58 -3.55 3.77
C CYS A 259 -7.05 -3.77 2.34
N ARG A 260 -6.73 -5.00 1.93
CA ARG A 260 -6.24 -5.27 0.56
C ARG A 260 -7.28 -4.96 -0.51
N ALA A 261 -8.55 -5.25 -0.25
CA ALA A 261 -9.62 -4.86 -1.17
C ALA A 261 -9.62 -3.35 -1.44
N LEU A 262 -9.39 -2.55 -0.40
CA LEU A 262 -9.32 -1.09 -0.49
C LEU A 262 -8.07 -0.64 -1.27
N VAL A 263 -6.91 -1.23 -0.96
CA VAL A 263 -5.62 -0.83 -1.53
C VAL A 263 -5.49 -1.29 -2.99
N ASP A 264 -5.78 -2.55 -3.29
CA ASP A 264 -5.59 -3.13 -4.61
C ASP A 264 -6.80 -2.88 -5.52
N SER A 265 -7.97 -3.44 -5.18
CA SER A 265 -9.17 -3.34 -6.00
C SER A 265 -9.69 -1.90 -6.11
N GLY A 266 -9.75 -1.17 -4.99
CA GLY A 266 -10.24 0.22 -4.96
C GLY A 266 -9.36 1.16 -5.78
N SER A 267 -8.03 1.04 -5.63
CA SER A 267 -7.05 1.81 -6.38
C SER A 267 -7.13 1.51 -7.88
N LEU A 268 -7.24 0.22 -8.26
CA LEU A 268 -7.39 -0.16 -9.65
C LEU A 268 -8.67 0.43 -10.28
N LEU A 269 -9.82 0.21 -9.64
CA LEU A 269 -11.11 0.69 -10.17
C LEU A 269 -11.14 2.21 -10.35
N PHE A 270 -10.56 2.94 -9.40
CA PHE A 270 -10.45 4.39 -9.50
C PHE A 270 -9.58 4.84 -10.67
N ARG A 271 -8.39 4.25 -10.84
CA ARG A 271 -7.49 4.55 -11.96
C ARG A 271 -8.12 4.16 -13.29
N TRP A 272 -8.73 2.99 -13.34
CA TRP A 272 -9.41 2.50 -14.54
C TRP A 272 -10.52 3.46 -14.99
N ALA A 273 -11.37 3.89 -14.06
CA ALA A 273 -12.45 4.85 -14.36
C ALA A 273 -11.94 6.21 -14.88
N LEU A 274 -10.68 6.56 -14.62
CA LEU A 274 -10.04 7.78 -15.11
C LEU A 274 -9.28 7.58 -16.43
N THR A 275 -9.12 6.33 -16.88
CA THR A 275 -8.39 6.02 -18.12
C THR A 275 -9.27 6.34 -19.35
N PRO A 276 -8.75 7.04 -20.37
CA PRO A 276 -9.50 7.31 -21.58
C PRO A 276 -9.99 6.03 -22.25
N GLY A 277 -11.23 6.00 -22.70
CA GLY A 277 -11.85 4.85 -23.34
C GLY A 277 -12.30 3.75 -22.38
N ALA A 278 -12.23 3.97 -21.07
CA ALA A 278 -12.77 3.05 -20.08
C ALA A 278 -14.29 3.14 -20.03
N ASP A 279 -14.94 2.19 -20.67
CA ASP A 279 -16.38 2.00 -20.60
C ASP A 279 -16.67 0.81 -19.66
N ASP A 280 -17.83 0.85 -18.98
CA ASP A 280 -18.31 -0.26 -18.15
C ASP A 280 -17.36 -0.72 -17.03
N VAL A 281 -16.68 0.23 -16.35
CA VAL A 281 -15.85 -0.08 -15.17
C VAL A 281 -16.74 -0.61 -14.03
N PRO A 282 -16.34 -1.71 -13.33
CA PRO A 282 -17.11 -2.21 -12.18
C PRO A 282 -17.30 -1.15 -11.11
N GLY A 283 -18.44 -1.21 -10.39
CA GLY A 283 -18.72 -0.29 -9.30
C GLY A 283 -17.79 -0.50 -8.11
N ILE A 284 -17.51 0.58 -7.40
CA ILE A 284 -16.62 0.59 -6.22
C ILE A 284 -17.34 0.10 -4.95
N GLU A 285 -18.65 -0.13 -4.99
CA GLU A 285 -19.50 -0.44 -3.83
C GLU A 285 -19.07 -1.74 -3.15
N ALA A 286 -18.62 -2.74 -3.93
CA ALA A 286 -18.10 -4.00 -3.38
C ALA A 286 -16.83 -3.79 -2.55
N VAL A 287 -15.95 -2.89 -2.98
CA VAL A 287 -14.75 -2.50 -2.21
C VAL A 287 -15.13 -1.89 -0.88
N ALA A 288 -16.07 -0.95 -0.88
CA ALA A 288 -16.55 -0.30 0.34
C ALA A 288 -17.20 -1.29 1.31
N THR A 289 -17.94 -2.26 0.77
CA THR A 289 -18.58 -3.31 1.57
C THR A 289 -17.55 -4.20 2.26
N VAL A 290 -16.53 -4.65 1.53
CA VAL A 290 -15.46 -5.51 2.07
C VAL A 290 -14.58 -4.75 3.08
N ALA A 291 -14.19 -3.51 2.76
CA ALA A 291 -13.38 -2.69 3.66
C ALA A 291 -14.09 -2.35 4.96
N GLY A 292 -15.42 -2.13 4.88
CA GLY A 292 -16.24 -1.73 6.02
C GLY A 292 -16.19 -0.23 6.31
N ARG A 293 -17.27 0.27 6.87
CA ARG A 293 -17.47 1.71 7.11
C ARG A 293 -16.44 2.30 8.06
N ASP A 294 -16.08 1.57 9.10
CA ASP A 294 -15.11 2.06 10.09
C ASP A 294 -13.74 2.31 9.48
N VAL A 295 -13.25 1.43 8.62
CA VAL A 295 -11.99 1.61 7.90
C VAL A 295 -12.03 2.81 6.96
N LEU A 296 -13.18 3.07 6.33
CA LEU A 296 -13.34 4.22 5.44
C LEU A 296 -13.39 5.56 6.19
N GLU A 297 -13.96 5.58 7.39
CA GLU A 297 -14.16 6.81 8.18
C GLU A 297 -13.03 7.06 9.18
N HIS A 298 -12.38 5.98 9.69
CA HIS A 298 -11.33 6.02 10.72
C HIS A 298 -10.12 5.15 10.35
N PRO A 299 -9.49 5.38 9.18
CA PRO A 299 -8.40 4.53 8.70
C PRO A 299 -7.18 4.57 9.62
N ALA A 300 -6.61 3.41 9.93
CA ALA A 300 -5.53 3.27 10.90
C ALA A 300 -4.23 4.02 10.52
N THR A 301 -3.97 4.20 9.22
CA THR A 301 -2.75 4.86 8.74
C THR A 301 -3.05 5.94 7.69
N PRO A 302 -2.13 6.90 7.46
CA PRO A 302 -2.24 7.88 6.38
C PRO A 302 -2.40 7.22 5.01
N PHE A 303 -1.71 6.10 4.77
CA PHE A 303 -1.81 5.33 3.52
C PHE A 303 -3.23 4.82 3.28
N LEU A 304 -3.83 4.16 4.28
CA LEU A 304 -5.22 3.71 4.20
C LEU A 304 -6.20 4.88 4.07
N ALA A 305 -5.93 6.01 4.72
CA ALA A 305 -6.75 7.19 4.62
C ALA A 305 -6.83 7.76 3.20
N MET A 306 -5.73 7.71 2.44
CA MET A 306 -5.73 8.11 1.03
C MET A 306 -6.60 7.17 0.18
N HIS A 307 -6.50 5.86 0.38
CA HIS A 307 -7.32 4.88 -0.34
C HIS A 307 -8.80 4.96 0.04
N ALA A 308 -9.10 5.19 1.32
CA ALA A 308 -10.46 5.44 1.80
C ALA A 308 -11.06 6.70 1.13
N ALA A 309 -10.29 7.79 1.07
CA ALA A 309 -10.73 9.03 0.44
C ALA A 309 -11.03 8.85 -1.07
N VAL A 310 -10.19 8.11 -1.79
CA VAL A 310 -10.40 7.77 -3.20
C VAL A 310 -11.66 6.92 -3.39
N THR A 311 -11.89 5.94 -2.52
CA THR A 311 -13.09 5.10 -2.54
C THR A 311 -14.35 5.92 -2.23
N LEU A 312 -14.32 6.77 -1.22
CA LEU A 312 -15.44 7.66 -0.89
C LEU A 312 -15.75 8.67 -2.01
N LEU A 313 -14.72 9.16 -2.69
CA LEU A 313 -14.87 10.01 -3.87
C LEU A 313 -15.56 9.26 -5.02
N ALA A 314 -15.16 8.01 -5.27
CA ALA A 314 -15.73 7.17 -6.31
C ALA A 314 -17.18 6.76 -6.02
N LEU A 315 -17.55 6.63 -4.74
CA LEU A 315 -18.92 6.40 -4.25
C LEU A 315 -19.81 7.64 -4.34
N ASP A 316 -19.26 8.81 -4.61
CA ASP A 316 -19.96 10.11 -4.52
C ASP A 316 -20.49 10.39 -3.09
N ASP A 317 -19.85 9.84 -2.04
CA ASP A 317 -20.23 10.02 -0.62
C ASP A 317 -19.57 11.28 -0.03
N GLY A 318 -20.08 12.44 -0.39
CA GLY A 318 -19.58 13.73 0.10
C GLY A 318 -19.63 13.90 1.62
N PRO A 319 -20.71 13.48 2.30
CA PRO A 319 -20.76 13.50 3.76
C PRO A 319 -19.64 12.69 4.43
N ALA A 320 -19.39 11.47 3.99
CA ALA A 320 -18.31 10.63 4.53
C ALA A 320 -16.92 11.21 4.22
N LEU A 321 -16.73 11.73 3.00
CA LEU A 321 -15.48 12.40 2.62
C LEU A 321 -15.20 13.64 3.50
N ALA A 322 -16.21 14.45 3.78
CA ALA A 322 -16.10 15.59 4.70
C ALA A 322 -15.83 15.11 6.14
N GLY A 323 -16.44 14.01 6.57
CA GLY A 323 -16.21 13.35 7.86
C GLY A 323 -14.76 12.92 8.03
N LEU A 324 -14.22 12.21 7.03
CA LEU A 324 -12.81 11.78 7.00
C LEU A 324 -11.85 12.98 7.06
N ALA A 325 -12.11 14.04 6.30
CA ALA A 325 -11.30 15.27 6.34
C ALA A 325 -11.31 15.92 7.74
N ALA A 326 -12.47 15.93 8.40
CA ALA A 326 -12.61 16.48 9.74
C ALA A 326 -11.92 15.59 10.79
N TRP A 327 -12.03 14.25 10.68
CA TRP A 327 -11.36 13.31 11.54
C TRP A 327 -9.84 13.42 11.41
N ALA A 328 -9.30 13.37 10.20
CA ALA A 328 -7.88 13.51 9.95
C ALA A 328 -7.33 14.86 10.45
N GLY A 329 -8.10 15.95 10.30
CA GLY A 329 -7.71 17.27 10.78
C GLY A 329 -7.61 17.41 12.30
N ARG A 330 -8.21 16.49 13.07
CA ARG A 330 -8.12 16.43 14.53
C ARG A 330 -7.23 15.31 15.06
N HIS A 331 -6.67 14.50 14.16
CA HIS A 331 -5.88 13.34 14.56
C HIS A 331 -4.58 13.74 15.27
N ALA A 332 -4.09 12.88 16.20
CA ALA A 332 -2.86 13.14 16.93
C ALA A 332 -1.61 13.17 16.04
N GLN A 333 -1.59 12.35 15.01
CA GLN A 333 -0.51 12.24 14.04
C GLN A 333 -0.41 13.49 13.13
N ALA A 334 0.79 14.04 12.96
CA ALA A 334 1.03 15.22 12.11
C ALA A 334 0.68 14.93 10.65
N THR A 335 1.09 13.77 10.11
CA THR A 335 0.81 13.37 8.71
C THR A 335 -0.69 13.35 8.40
N GLN A 336 -1.52 12.87 9.32
CA GLN A 336 -2.97 12.91 9.16
C GLN A 336 -3.48 14.35 9.04
N ARG A 337 -3.02 15.25 9.93
CA ARG A 337 -3.49 16.65 9.95
C ARG A 337 -2.99 17.48 8.78
N GLU A 338 -1.70 17.33 8.46
CA GLU A 338 -0.97 18.25 7.58
C GLU A 338 -0.98 17.81 6.12
N VAL A 339 -1.23 16.50 5.89
CA VAL A 339 -1.23 15.92 4.56
C VAL A 339 -2.59 15.34 4.21
N VAL A 340 -3.08 14.35 4.97
CA VAL A 340 -4.32 13.65 4.63
C VAL A 340 -5.51 14.59 4.65
N ALA A 341 -5.69 15.37 5.71
CA ALA A 341 -6.84 16.27 5.79
C ALA A 341 -6.91 17.31 4.66
N PRO A 342 -5.82 18.01 4.27
CA PRO A 342 -5.81 18.87 3.09
C PRO A 342 -6.07 18.12 1.78
N LEU A 343 -5.50 16.91 1.61
CA LEU A 343 -5.73 16.06 0.46
C LEU A 343 -7.21 15.71 0.32
N VAL A 344 -7.84 15.19 1.38
CA VAL A 344 -9.25 14.83 1.37
C VAL A 344 -10.15 16.03 1.09
N ARG A 345 -9.82 17.23 1.61
CA ARG A 345 -10.53 18.48 1.25
C ARG A 345 -10.38 18.81 -0.23
N ALA A 346 -9.20 18.58 -0.83
CA ALA A 346 -9.01 18.79 -2.26
C ALA A 346 -9.86 17.81 -3.09
N LEU A 347 -9.97 16.55 -2.67
CA LEU A 347 -10.86 15.57 -3.31
C LEU A 347 -12.34 15.95 -3.16
N ALA A 348 -12.76 16.46 -2.02
CA ALA A 348 -14.11 17.02 -1.84
C ALA A 348 -14.39 18.22 -2.77
N LEU A 349 -13.39 19.04 -3.05
CA LEU A 349 -13.53 20.11 -4.06
C LEU A 349 -13.69 19.55 -5.48
N MET A 350 -13.05 18.41 -5.80
CA MET A 350 -13.26 17.73 -7.09
C MET A 350 -14.69 17.18 -7.20
N GLN A 351 -15.20 16.54 -6.16
CA GLN A 351 -16.56 16.06 -6.10
C GLN A 351 -17.57 17.18 -6.33
N ALA A 352 -17.33 18.35 -5.73
CA ALA A 352 -18.15 19.56 -5.91
C ALA A 352 -17.92 20.27 -7.26
N GLU A 353 -17.28 19.63 -8.23
CA GLU A 353 -16.92 20.17 -9.57
C GLU A 353 -16.07 21.46 -9.51
N ARG A 354 -15.44 21.76 -8.37
CA ARG A 354 -14.56 22.94 -8.16
C ARG A 354 -13.11 22.63 -8.54
N CYS A 355 -12.91 22.01 -9.72
CA CYS A 355 -11.66 21.43 -10.17
C CYS A 355 -10.45 22.39 -10.12
N SER A 356 -10.63 23.69 -10.43
CA SER A 356 -9.53 24.68 -10.34
C SER A 356 -9.02 24.84 -8.90
N LYS A 357 -9.94 24.89 -7.92
CA LYS A 357 -9.56 25.01 -6.50
C LYS A 357 -8.94 23.71 -5.97
N ALA A 358 -9.44 22.57 -6.43
CA ALA A 358 -8.85 21.27 -6.10
C ALA A 358 -7.39 21.18 -6.61
N ALA A 359 -7.15 21.59 -7.86
CA ALA A 359 -5.81 21.61 -8.44
C ALA A 359 -4.87 22.57 -7.69
N ASP A 360 -5.33 23.78 -7.33
CA ASP A 360 -4.56 24.74 -6.54
C ASP A 360 -4.20 24.15 -5.15
N ALA A 361 -5.17 23.46 -4.50
CA ALA A 361 -4.96 22.82 -3.19
C ALA A 361 -3.95 21.66 -3.25
N LEU A 362 -4.00 20.84 -4.31
CA LEU A 362 -3.05 19.74 -4.51
C LEU A 362 -1.65 20.24 -4.86
N ALA A 363 -1.54 21.27 -5.70
CA ALA A 363 -0.27 21.90 -6.00
C ALA A 363 0.41 22.46 -4.74
N ALA A 364 -0.38 23.02 -3.82
CA ALA A 364 0.15 23.47 -2.53
C ALA A 364 0.70 22.32 -1.66
N LEU A 365 0.11 21.13 -1.74
CA LEU A 365 0.60 19.95 -1.01
C LEU A 365 1.90 19.38 -1.58
N THR A 366 2.06 19.43 -2.90
CA THR A 366 3.24 18.88 -3.58
C THR A 366 4.40 19.86 -3.68
N GLY A 367 4.21 21.12 -3.27
CA GLY A 367 5.16 22.23 -3.53
C GLY A 367 5.33 22.53 -5.02
N ALA A 368 4.48 21.97 -5.89
CA ALA A 368 4.50 22.24 -7.32
C ALA A 368 3.86 23.60 -7.62
N PRO A 369 4.36 24.34 -8.63
CA PRO A 369 3.68 25.55 -9.06
C PRO A 369 2.26 25.23 -9.55
N PRO A 370 1.25 26.08 -9.27
CA PRO A 370 -0.12 25.83 -9.70
C PRO A 370 -0.17 25.67 -11.23
N PRO A 371 -1.00 24.74 -11.76
CA PRO A 371 -1.12 24.52 -13.19
C PRO A 371 -1.49 25.84 -13.88
N ARG A 372 -0.79 26.19 -14.96
CA ARG A 372 -1.06 27.39 -15.75
C ARG A 372 -2.51 27.34 -16.20
N ARG A 373 -3.32 28.31 -15.74
CA ARG A 373 -4.72 28.45 -16.18
C ARG A 373 -4.71 28.60 -17.70
N LEU A 374 -5.24 27.63 -18.42
CA LEU A 374 -5.56 27.78 -19.84
C LEU A 374 -6.53 28.94 -19.94
N ARG A 375 -6.07 30.09 -20.48
CA ARG A 375 -6.95 31.21 -20.83
C ARG A 375 -7.99 30.62 -21.78
N ARG A 376 -9.26 30.67 -21.42
CA ARG A 376 -10.34 30.44 -22.36
C ARG A 376 -10.11 31.41 -23.51
N PRO A 377 -10.11 30.94 -24.78
CA PRO A 377 -10.13 31.90 -25.89
C PRO A 377 -11.37 32.78 -25.72
N ALA A 378 -11.18 34.10 -25.80
CA ALA A 378 -12.26 35.05 -25.77
C ALA A 378 -13.25 34.64 -26.86
N ARG A 379 -14.51 34.39 -26.47
CA ARG A 379 -15.58 34.23 -27.45
C ARG A 379 -15.73 35.57 -28.17
N ASP A 380 -15.30 35.62 -29.40
CA ASP A 380 -15.62 36.72 -30.33
C ASP A 380 -17.13 36.70 -30.54
N HIS A 381 -17.80 37.59 -29.83
CA HIS A 381 -19.18 37.94 -30.11
C HIS A 381 -19.21 38.89 -31.32
N ARG A 382 -19.02 38.32 -32.50
CA ARG A 382 -19.51 38.98 -33.71
C ARG A 382 -20.85 38.33 -34.04
N GLY A 383 -21.92 39.05 -33.72
CA GLY A 383 -23.28 38.68 -34.04
C GLY A 383 -23.49 38.60 -35.55
N ASP A 384 -24.12 37.57 -35.99
CA ASP A 384 -24.75 37.47 -37.31
C ASP A 384 -26.25 37.69 -37.11
N PRO A 385 -26.82 38.80 -37.68
CA PRO A 385 -28.21 39.12 -37.51
C PRO A 385 -29.02 38.66 -38.73
N ASP A 386 -29.22 37.33 -38.94
CA ASP A 386 -30.27 36.85 -39.85
C ASP A 386 -30.54 35.37 -39.71
N ARG A 387 -31.51 35.01 -38.85
CA ARG A 387 -32.41 33.86 -39.05
C ARG A 387 -33.59 33.93 -38.07
N GLY A 388 -34.77 34.17 -38.66
CA GLY A 388 -36.03 34.18 -37.98
C GLY A 388 -36.54 32.81 -37.50
N PRO A 389 -37.66 32.78 -36.76
CA PRO A 389 -38.07 31.64 -35.93
C PRO A 389 -38.86 30.59 -36.71
N ALA A 390 -38.52 29.30 -36.53
CA ALA A 390 -39.36 28.20 -36.94
C ALA A 390 -40.04 27.60 -35.69
N ALA A 391 -41.36 27.63 -35.66
CA ALA A 391 -42.23 27.00 -34.68
C ALA A 391 -42.35 25.49 -34.89
N GLY A 392 -42.41 24.73 -33.79
CA GLY A 392 -42.68 23.29 -33.91
C GLY A 392 -42.72 22.49 -32.61
N ARG A 393 -43.92 22.38 -32.03
CA ARG A 393 -44.55 21.36 -31.20
C ARG A 393 -43.83 20.62 -30.06
N PRO A 394 -44.52 20.38 -28.94
CA PRO A 394 -43.95 19.78 -27.72
C PRO A 394 -43.98 18.24 -27.77
N ALA A 395 -42.88 17.60 -27.48
CA ALA A 395 -42.79 16.15 -27.20
C ALA A 395 -42.75 15.89 -25.69
N ARG A 396 -43.50 14.86 -25.28
CA ARG A 396 -43.74 14.41 -23.91
C ARG A 396 -42.44 14.02 -23.19
N ARG A 397 -42.32 14.45 -21.95
CA ARG A 397 -41.21 14.11 -21.02
C ARG A 397 -41.43 12.75 -20.39
N GLY A 398 -40.51 11.77 -20.61
CA GLY A 398 -40.25 10.67 -19.73
C GLY A 398 -39.03 10.97 -18.83
N PRO A 399 -38.91 10.41 -17.63
CA PRO A 399 -37.79 10.71 -16.74
C PRO A 399 -36.55 9.95 -17.20
N CYS A 400 -35.67 10.64 -17.92
CA CYS A 400 -34.35 10.14 -18.22
C CYS A 400 -33.41 10.66 -17.14
N ARG A 401 -32.85 9.76 -16.33
CA ARG A 401 -31.69 10.05 -15.48
C ARG A 401 -30.54 10.38 -16.42
N ALA A 402 -30.26 11.65 -16.59
CA ALA A 402 -29.10 12.13 -17.33
C ALA A 402 -27.84 11.82 -16.51
N ARG A 403 -27.08 10.79 -16.90
CA ARG A 403 -25.66 10.73 -16.58
C ARG A 403 -25.01 11.98 -17.17
N ARG A 404 -24.61 12.91 -16.31
CA ARG A 404 -23.82 14.07 -16.75
C ARG A 404 -22.45 13.56 -17.16
N GLN A 405 -22.19 13.49 -18.45
CA GLN A 405 -20.85 13.27 -18.99
C GLN A 405 -20.00 14.49 -18.62
N ALA A 406 -18.95 14.27 -17.83
CA ALA A 406 -17.95 15.31 -17.54
C ALA A 406 -17.26 15.68 -18.86
N GLY A 407 -17.14 16.98 -19.16
CA GLY A 407 -16.46 17.45 -20.37
C GLY A 407 -14.94 17.11 -20.33
N PRO A 408 -14.26 17.08 -21.52
CA PRO A 408 -12.84 16.67 -21.64
C PRO A 408 -11.88 17.38 -20.69
N SER A 409 -12.15 18.62 -20.30
CA SER A 409 -11.33 19.41 -19.37
C SER A 409 -11.45 18.94 -17.92
N ALA A 410 -12.62 18.44 -17.50
CA ALA A 410 -12.83 17.92 -16.15
C ALA A 410 -12.16 16.55 -15.97
N LEU A 411 -12.17 15.71 -17.01
CA LEU A 411 -11.48 14.42 -17.04
C LEU A 411 -9.95 14.56 -16.96
N ALA A 412 -9.36 15.50 -17.72
CA ALA A 412 -7.93 15.77 -17.69
C ALA A 412 -7.47 16.26 -16.31
N THR A 413 -8.27 17.10 -15.63
CA THR A 413 -7.98 17.58 -14.29
C THR A 413 -8.12 16.47 -13.24
N ARG A 414 -9.13 15.58 -13.36
CA ARG A 414 -9.29 14.42 -12.49
C ARG A 414 -8.14 13.44 -12.64
N ARG A 415 -7.62 13.23 -13.86
CA ARG A 415 -6.46 12.37 -14.14
C ARG A 415 -5.19 12.91 -13.51
N GLY A 416 -4.86 14.19 -13.67
CA GLY A 416 -3.69 14.81 -13.05
C GLY A 416 -3.71 14.73 -11.51
N VAL A 417 -4.91 14.83 -10.92
CA VAL A 417 -5.11 14.67 -9.47
C VAL A 417 -4.92 13.21 -9.06
N ALA A 418 -5.45 12.25 -9.82
CA ALA A 418 -5.27 10.84 -9.54
C ALA A 418 -3.80 10.43 -9.59
N GLU A 419 -3.04 10.93 -10.57
CA GLU A 419 -1.60 10.69 -10.69
C GLU A 419 -0.84 11.22 -9.47
N VAL A 420 -1.19 12.40 -8.95
CA VAL A 420 -0.57 12.97 -7.75
C VAL A 420 -0.95 12.18 -6.49
N VAL A 421 -2.23 11.83 -6.32
CA VAL A 421 -2.72 11.12 -5.13
C VAL A 421 -2.20 9.68 -5.08
N LEU A 422 -2.13 9.02 -6.23
CA LEU A 422 -1.85 7.60 -6.31
C LEU A 422 -0.37 7.27 -6.53
N SER A 423 0.41 8.14 -7.15
CA SER A 423 1.87 8.04 -7.20
C SER A 423 2.52 8.31 -5.84
N SER A 424 1.83 9.00 -4.94
CA SER A 424 2.26 9.19 -3.55
C SER A 424 1.93 8.00 -2.64
N GLY A 425 1.12 7.04 -3.09
CA GLY A 425 0.58 5.96 -2.28
C GLY A 425 1.19 4.58 -2.54
N ASP A 426 1.99 4.41 -3.58
CA ASP A 426 2.59 3.11 -3.92
C ASP A 426 3.89 2.80 -3.17
N GLY A 427 4.46 3.75 -2.45
CA GLY A 427 5.52 3.52 -1.48
C GLY A 427 4.93 3.60 -0.08
N ALA A 428 5.02 2.53 0.70
CA ALA A 428 4.83 2.61 2.13
C ALA A 428 5.73 3.75 2.64
N ASP A 429 5.13 4.82 3.16
CA ASP A 429 5.82 5.97 3.72
C ASP A 429 6.80 6.72 2.78
N ARG A 430 6.33 7.21 1.64
CA ARG A 430 6.89 8.50 1.24
C ARG A 430 6.55 9.47 2.38
N PRO A 431 7.50 9.95 3.16
CA PRO A 431 7.23 11.17 3.86
C PRO A 431 6.96 12.20 2.78
N LEU A 432 5.73 12.69 2.67
CA LEU A 432 5.43 13.96 2.02
C LEU A 432 6.29 15.10 2.63
N THR A 433 7.07 14.79 3.65
CA THR A 433 8.13 15.54 4.30
C THR A 433 9.34 15.86 3.43
N ALA A 434 9.55 15.21 2.29
CA ALA A 434 10.57 15.69 1.33
C ALA A 434 10.20 17.05 0.69
N ALA A 435 8.94 17.47 0.81
CA ALA A 435 8.49 18.79 0.35
C ALA A 435 8.55 19.90 1.43
N ILE A 436 8.81 19.55 2.70
CA ILE A 436 8.95 20.51 3.79
C ILE A 436 10.41 20.43 4.28
N ARG A 437 11.32 21.04 3.54
CA ARG A 437 12.60 21.46 4.11
C ARG A 437 12.33 22.73 4.96
N PRO A 438 12.66 22.72 6.25
CA PRO A 438 12.86 24.01 6.93
C PRO A 438 14.08 24.66 6.32
N GLY A 439 13.95 25.95 5.96
CA GLY A 439 15.05 26.82 5.58
C GLY A 439 16.03 27.04 6.74
#